data_dcf00780f84fcf0c4fb2c8a7f760f6b3
#
_entry.id   dcf00780f84fcf0c4fb2c8a7f760f6b3
#
_cell.length_a   1.000
_cell.length_b   1.000
_cell.length_c   1.000
_cell.angle_alpha   90.00
_cell.angle_beta   90.00
_cell.angle_gamma   90.00
#
_symmetry.space_group_name_H-M   'P 1'
#
loop_
_entity.id
_entity.type
_entity.pdbx_description
1 polymer ?
#
loop_
_entity_poly.entity_id
_entity_poly.type
_entity_poly.pdbx_seq_one_letter_code
_entity_poly.pdbx_strand_id
1 'polypeptide(L)'
;MEVAEKAKSQGDCGAKTAPDSWRETLFADLLRSIRLRRSFYFLPELHAPWGFRIAGKGTVFHIVVEGTCWLEVEGVAPIPLSAGDFVVVPRDSAHLMRDARTTAVEDFFDLVKRRAPDERGAFRAGGDGPVTKLVCGGMQFENGPTDSLLAVLPPLIHVKGKDGDAAPWLRATVAHILEELELHRPGTEAVVTRLADILFIQAVRSYFEDHAAADSGWLAALRDQHIGPAVALLHAHPHEPWTVASAAHRVGLSRSVFATRFTQLVGEPPLRYLTRLRLNVATTRLRASNDKLSAIAAAAGYESVAAFIKAFKRHFRMTPGEYRRGRQPSGSAYTAQT
;
A
#
# COMPACT_ATOMS: atom_id res chain seq x y z
N MET A 1 -16.65 -59.19 -35.75
CA MET A 1 -15.53 -58.50 -36.36
C MET A 1 -15.99 -57.04 -36.52
N GLU A 2 -16.03 -56.30 -35.41
CA GLU A 2 -16.42 -54.88 -35.38
C GLU A 2 -16.47 -54.39 -33.90
N VAL A 3 -15.32 -54.28 -33.27
CA VAL A 3 -15.14 -53.60 -32.00
C VAL A 3 -13.66 -53.24 -31.89
N ALA A 4 -13.23 -52.19 -32.53
CA ALA A 4 -11.92 -51.57 -32.24
C ALA A 4 -11.74 -50.30 -33.06
N GLU A 5 -12.56 -49.25 -32.82
CA GLU A 5 -12.20 -47.90 -33.31
C GLU A 5 -13.07 -46.83 -32.65
N LYS A 6 -12.86 -46.63 -31.35
CA LYS A 6 -13.36 -45.45 -30.64
C LYS A 6 -12.57 -45.22 -29.34
N ALA A 7 -11.33 -44.86 -29.47
CA ALA A 7 -10.55 -44.37 -28.31
C ALA A 7 -9.39 -43.50 -28.78
N LYS A 8 -9.68 -42.36 -29.41
CA LYS A 8 -8.68 -41.27 -29.57
C LYS A 8 -9.43 -39.95 -29.81
N SER A 9 -9.97 -39.39 -28.76
CA SER A 9 -10.40 -37.99 -28.75
C SER A 9 -10.70 -37.60 -27.28
N GLN A 10 -9.72 -37.71 -26.45
CA GLN A 10 -9.74 -37.08 -25.15
C GLN A 10 -8.41 -36.38 -24.93
N GLY A 11 -8.50 -35.08 -24.75
CA GLY A 11 -7.50 -34.42 -24.02
C GLY A 11 -6.71 -33.37 -24.76
N ASP A 12 -7.27 -32.30 -25.06
CA ASP A 12 -6.50 -31.05 -24.93
C ASP A 12 -7.21 -30.14 -23.92
N CYS A 13 -7.10 -30.52 -22.67
CA CYS A 13 -7.37 -29.68 -21.56
C CYS A 13 -6.13 -28.79 -21.44
N GLY A 14 -6.18 -27.63 -22.10
CA GLY A 14 -5.11 -26.65 -22.12
C GLY A 14 -4.59 -26.41 -20.71
N ALA A 15 -3.46 -26.98 -20.38
CA ALA A 15 -2.64 -26.65 -19.26
C ALA A 15 -2.29 -25.17 -19.40
N LYS A 16 -2.99 -24.30 -18.66
CA LYS A 16 -2.55 -22.92 -18.40
C LYS A 16 -1.13 -23.05 -17.86
N THR A 17 -0.20 -22.58 -18.65
CA THR A 17 1.23 -22.69 -18.43
C THR A 17 1.59 -22.16 -17.04
N ALA A 18 2.34 -22.92 -16.29
CA ALA A 18 2.84 -22.70 -14.93
C ALA A 18 3.52 -21.33 -14.61
N PRO A 19 3.81 -20.43 -15.57
CA PRO A 19 4.41 -19.13 -15.25
C PRO A 19 3.47 -18.12 -14.58
N ASP A 20 2.14 -18.23 -14.71
CA ASP A 20 1.23 -17.19 -14.22
C ASP A 20 0.69 -17.44 -12.81
N SER A 21 0.65 -18.68 -12.35
CA SER A 21 0.09 -19.02 -11.03
C SER A 21 0.86 -18.41 -9.84
N TRP A 22 2.19 -18.31 -9.92
CA TRP A 22 2.99 -17.71 -8.84
C TRP A 22 2.81 -16.19 -8.75
N ARG A 23 2.58 -15.51 -9.90
CA ARG A 23 2.31 -14.06 -9.94
C ARG A 23 1.00 -13.74 -9.24
N GLU A 24 -0.06 -14.45 -9.58
CA GLU A 24 -1.37 -14.32 -8.95
C GLU A 24 -1.28 -14.62 -7.46
N THR A 25 -0.56 -15.67 -7.05
CA THR A 25 -0.35 -16.04 -5.65
C THR A 25 0.41 -14.96 -4.90
N LEU A 26 1.54 -14.49 -5.43
CA LEU A 26 2.35 -13.45 -4.80
C LEU A 26 1.57 -12.15 -4.66
N PHE A 27 0.87 -11.73 -5.71
CA PHE A 27 0.05 -10.53 -5.70
C PHE A 27 -1.11 -10.64 -4.68
N ALA A 28 -1.80 -11.78 -4.67
CA ALA A 28 -2.84 -12.06 -3.68
C ALA A 28 -2.30 -12.05 -2.24
N ASP A 29 -1.10 -12.59 -2.00
CA ASP A 29 -0.46 -12.58 -0.68
C ASP A 29 -0.07 -11.16 -0.25
N LEU A 30 0.43 -10.33 -1.16
CA LEU A 30 0.72 -8.93 -0.90
C LEU A 30 -0.55 -8.15 -0.55
N LEU A 31 -1.63 -8.31 -1.32
CA LEU A 31 -2.91 -7.67 -1.02
C LEU A 31 -3.50 -8.16 0.29
N ARG A 32 -3.41 -9.46 0.59
CA ARG A 32 -3.84 -10.04 1.88
C ARG A 32 -3.03 -9.49 3.08
N SER A 33 -1.82 -9.02 2.84
CA SER A 33 -0.98 -8.43 3.88
C SER A 33 -1.40 -7.01 4.27
N ILE A 34 -2.22 -6.33 3.45
CA ILE A 34 -2.72 -4.99 3.73
C ILE A 34 -3.66 -5.06 4.94
N ARG A 35 -3.32 -4.35 5.99
CA ARG A 35 -4.15 -4.20 7.19
C ARG A 35 -4.02 -2.78 7.69
N LEU A 36 -5.11 -2.03 7.64
CA LEU A 36 -5.21 -0.75 8.31
C LEU A 36 -5.38 -0.96 9.81
N ARG A 37 -4.53 -0.32 10.57
CA ARG A 37 -4.65 -0.23 12.03
C ARG A 37 -5.65 0.85 12.41
N ARG A 38 -5.59 1.97 11.71
CA ARG A 38 -6.41 3.16 11.95
C ARG A 38 -6.50 3.98 10.69
N SER A 39 -7.65 4.56 10.47
CA SER A 39 -7.84 5.66 9.52
C SER A 39 -8.41 6.87 10.27
N PHE A 40 -8.08 8.04 9.81
CA PHE A 40 -8.74 9.29 10.18
C PHE A 40 -9.11 10.03 8.91
N TYR A 41 -10.15 10.82 8.95
CA TYR A 41 -10.65 11.53 7.79
C TYR A 41 -11.18 12.91 8.16
N PHE A 42 -11.26 13.76 7.15
CA PHE A 42 -11.86 15.09 7.18
C PHE A 42 -12.74 15.25 5.95
N LEU A 43 -13.79 16.06 6.09
CA LEU A 43 -14.76 16.39 5.06
C LEU A 43 -14.73 17.89 4.77
N PRO A 44 -13.67 18.42 4.15
CA PRO A 44 -13.59 19.84 3.85
C PRO A 44 -14.55 20.23 2.71
N GLU A 45 -15.34 21.27 2.94
CA GLU A 45 -16.07 22.03 1.94
C GLU A 45 -15.29 23.31 1.68
N LEU A 46 -14.66 23.39 0.52
CA LEU A 46 -13.68 24.42 0.18
C LEU A 46 -14.22 25.35 -0.90
N HIS A 47 -14.27 26.63 -0.62
CA HIS A 47 -14.73 27.66 -1.55
C HIS A 47 -13.52 28.38 -2.15
N ALA A 48 -13.43 28.50 -3.46
CA ALA A 48 -12.31 29.18 -4.11
C ALA A 48 -12.21 30.66 -3.69
N PRO A 49 -11.01 31.24 -3.53
CA PRO A 49 -9.70 30.58 -3.63
C PRO A 49 -9.35 29.78 -2.37
N TRP A 50 -8.79 28.59 -2.55
CA TRP A 50 -8.31 27.74 -1.45
C TRP A 50 -7.09 26.92 -1.88
N GLY A 51 -6.23 26.63 -0.92
CA GLY A 51 -5.10 25.75 -1.12
C GLY A 51 -4.51 25.30 0.20
N PHE A 52 -4.11 24.02 0.27
CA PHE A 52 -3.43 23.49 1.44
C PHE A 52 -2.29 22.55 1.07
N ARG A 53 -1.35 22.41 1.98
CA ARG A 53 -0.23 21.48 1.89
C ARG A 53 -0.28 20.51 3.05
N ILE A 54 -0.03 19.24 2.74
CA ILE A 54 0.20 18.18 3.73
C ILE A 54 1.69 17.83 3.68
N ALA A 55 2.40 18.10 4.78
CA ALA A 55 3.79 17.69 4.94
C ALA A 55 3.81 16.18 5.20
N GLY A 56 4.12 15.38 4.18
CA GLY A 56 3.99 13.94 4.15
C GLY A 56 4.42 13.22 5.43
N LYS A 57 3.45 12.54 6.07
CA LYS A 57 3.67 11.55 7.12
C LYS A 57 2.61 10.46 6.97
N GLY A 58 3.05 9.27 6.59
CA GLY A 58 2.17 8.13 6.34
C GLY A 58 1.56 8.13 4.93
N THR A 59 0.59 7.27 4.74
CA THR A 59 -0.20 7.18 3.52
C THR A 59 -1.42 8.07 3.63
N VAL A 60 -1.64 8.90 2.63
CA VAL A 60 -2.77 9.84 2.59
C VAL A 60 -3.63 9.53 1.37
N PHE A 61 -4.92 9.75 1.48
CA PHE A 61 -5.84 9.64 0.35
C PHE A 61 -6.75 10.88 0.25
N HIS A 62 -7.18 11.16 -0.97
CA HIS A 62 -8.19 12.17 -1.25
C HIS A 62 -9.21 11.64 -2.25
N ILE A 63 -10.47 11.97 -2.02
CA ILE A 63 -11.58 11.70 -2.93
C ILE A 63 -12.19 13.06 -3.25
N VAL A 64 -12.34 13.37 -4.52
CA VAL A 64 -13.10 14.55 -4.96
C VAL A 64 -14.58 14.15 -5.06
N VAL A 65 -15.39 14.67 -4.14
CA VAL A 65 -16.84 14.39 -4.11
C VAL A 65 -17.58 15.33 -5.07
N GLU A 66 -17.18 16.60 -5.07
CA GLU A 66 -17.79 17.66 -5.89
C GLU A 66 -16.72 18.67 -6.32
N GLY A 67 -16.88 19.25 -7.51
CA GLY A 67 -15.99 20.28 -8.02
C GLY A 67 -14.71 19.72 -8.68
N THR A 68 -13.69 20.57 -8.75
CA THR A 68 -12.39 20.27 -9.36
C THR A 68 -11.27 20.90 -8.55
N CYS A 69 -10.05 20.32 -8.63
CA CYS A 69 -8.88 20.88 -8.01
C CYS A 69 -7.59 20.40 -8.68
N TRP A 70 -6.45 20.89 -8.25
CA TRP A 70 -5.13 20.45 -8.66
C TRP A 70 -4.44 19.74 -7.51
N LEU A 71 -3.77 18.63 -7.84
CA LEU A 71 -2.87 17.90 -6.92
C LEU A 71 -1.44 18.01 -7.45
N GLU A 72 -0.51 18.35 -6.56
CA GLU A 72 0.92 18.37 -6.81
C GLU A 72 1.62 17.50 -5.75
N VAL A 73 2.32 16.47 -6.21
CA VAL A 73 3.12 15.56 -5.38
C VAL A 73 4.57 15.71 -5.80
N GLU A 74 5.49 15.69 -4.83
CA GLU A 74 6.92 15.78 -5.14
C GLU A 74 7.37 14.69 -6.12
N GLY A 75 8.05 15.10 -7.18
CA GLY A 75 8.52 14.19 -8.24
C GLY A 75 7.45 13.75 -9.26
N VAL A 76 6.25 14.30 -9.19
CA VAL A 76 5.14 14.01 -10.13
C VAL A 76 4.68 15.32 -10.79
N ALA A 77 4.38 15.28 -12.07
CA ALA A 77 3.78 16.44 -12.75
C ALA A 77 2.42 16.76 -12.11
N PRO A 78 2.06 18.05 -11.94
CA PRO A 78 0.76 18.45 -11.41
C PRO A 78 -0.39 17.84 -12.22
N ILE A 79 -1.38 17.28 -11.53
CA ILE A 79 -2.56 16.67 -12.16
C ILE A 79 -3.84 17.40 -11.79
N PRO A 80 -4.77 17.58 -12.75
CA PRO A 80 -6.13 18.02 -12.44
C PRO A 80 -6.93 16.84 -11.88
N LEU A 81 -7.76 17.13 -10.89
CA LEU A 81 -8.73 16.18 -10.30
C LEU A 81 -10.14 16.71 -10.48
N SER A 82 -11.08 15.82 -10.67
CA SER A 82 -12.50 16.10 -10.83
C SER A 82 -13.37 15.19 -9.95
N ALA A 83 -14.64 15.55 -9.80
CA ALA A 83 -15.59 14.76 -9.02
C ALA A 83 -15.59 13.28 -9.43
N GLY A 84 -15.46 12.40 -8.44
CA GLY A 84 -15.31 10.96 -8.57
C GLY A 84 -13.87 10.46 -8.56
N ASP A 85 -12.86 11.33 -8.71
CA ASP A 85 -11.46 10.93 -8.68
C ASP A 85 -11.04 10.53 -7.27
N PHE A 86 -10.26 9.45 -7.20
CA PHE A 86 -9.62 8.95 -5.99
C PHE A 86 -8.12 8.93 -6.16
N VAL A 87 -7.40 9.51 -5.23
CA VAL A 87 -5.95 9.51 -5.23
C VAL A 87 -5.39 8.99 -3.91
N VAL A 88 -4.28 8.27 -4.01
CA VAL A 88 -3.50 7.80 -2.86
C VAL A 88 -2.06 8.27 -3.02
N VAL A 89 -1.52 8.85 -1.97
CA VAL A 89 -0.10 9.18 -1.79
C VAL A 89 0.47 8.16 -0.80
N PRO A 90 1.08 7.04 -1.29
CA PRO A 90 1.36 5.86 -0.46
C PRO A 90 2.51 6.04 0.55
N ARG A 91 3.32 7.06 0.40
CA ARG A 91 4.52 7.30 1.22
C ARG A 91 4.46 8.65 1.89
N ASP A 92 5.44 8.90 2.75
CA ASP A 92 5.67 10.19 3.42
C ASP A 92 5.99 11.33 2.42
N SER A 93 5.28 11.39 1.29
CA SER A 93 5.48 12.40 0.26
C SER A 93 4.67 13.65 0.58
N ALA A 94 5.36 14.79 0.65
CA ALA A 94 4.69 16.07 0.76
C ALA A 94 3.88 16.33 -0.52
N HIS A 95 2.67 16.84 -0.35
CA HIS A 95 1.80 17.19 -1.48
C HIS A 95 0.94 18.39 -1.13
N LEU A 96 0.42 19.02 -2.16
CA LEU A 96 -0.51 20.13 -2.02
C LEU A 96 -1.73 19.97 -2.92
N MET A 97 -2.85 20.49 -2.46
CA MET A 97 -4.09 20.59 -3.23
C MET A 97 -4.58 22.04 -3.24
N ARG A 98 -5.13 22.47 -4.38
CA ARG A 98 -5.63 23.84 -4.55
C ARG A 98 -6.64 23.95 -5.69
N ASP A 99 -7.50 24.94 -5.61
CA ASP A 99 -8.51 25.24 -6.66
C ASP A 99 -7.87 25.62 -8.00
N ALA A 100 -6.80 26.42 -7.97
CA ALA A 100 -6.04 26.85 -9.14
C ALA A 100 -4.53 26.78 -8.87
N ARG A 101 -3.73 26.53 -9.94
CA ARG A 101 -2.26 26.34 -9.84
C ARG A 101 -1.51 27.53 -9.25
N THR A 102 -2.10 28.69 -9.21
CA THR A 102 -1.51 29.94 -8.68
C THR A 102 -1.98 30.27 -7.27
N THR A 103 -3.00 29.59 -6.74
CA THR A 103 -3.53 29.87 -5.41
C THR A 103 -2.51 29.53 -4.34
N ALA A 104 -2.34 30.44 -3.36
CA ALA A 104 -1.48 30.24 -2.22
C ALA A 104 -1.94 29.04 -1.37
N VAL A 105 -1.00 28.36 -0.73
CA VAL A 105 -1.28 27.21 0.12
C VAL A 105 -0.88 27.48 1.56
N GLU A 106 -1.65 26.91 2.49
CA GLU A 106 -1.36 26.90 3.91
C GLU A 106 -1.18 25.47 4.42
N ASP A 107 -0.69 25.28 5.64
CA ASP A 107 -0.61 23.93 6.23
C ASP A 107 -2.01 23.40 6.54
N PHE A 108 -2.31 22.17 6.09
CA PHE A 108 -3.62 21.56 6.26
C PHE A 108 -4.03 21.41 7.73
N PHE A 109 -3.11 21.04 8.60
CA PHE A 109 -3.42 20.84 10.01
C PHE A 109 -3.62 22.16 10.76
N ASP A 110 -2.95 23.22 10.33
CA ASP A 110 -3.21 24.57 10.87
C ASP A 110 -4.56 25.09 10.38
N LEU A 111 -4.95 24.81 9.15
CA LEU A 111 -6.30 25.08 8.64
C LEU A 111 -7.36 24.35 9.47
N VAL A 112 -7.20 23.03 9.68
CA VAL A 112 -8.11 22.19 10.47
C VAL A 112 -8.24 22.74 11.91
N LYS A 113 -7.13 23.07 12.58
CA LYS A 113 -7.16 23.63 13.95
C LYS A 113 -7.97 24.94 14.02
N ARG A 114 -7.82 25.80 13.02
CA ARG A 114 -8.54 27.08 12.99
C ARG A 114 -10.03 26.94 12.69
N ARG A 115 -10.39 25.94 11.90
CA ARG A 115 -11.78 25.72 11.45
C ARG A 115 -12.60 24.84 12.37
N ALA A 116 -11.94 24.15 13.34
CA ALA A 116 -12.58 23.31 14.34
C ALA A 116 -13.65 22.40 13.70
N PRO A 117 -13.24 21.30 13.00
CA PRO A 117 -14.18 20.38 12.38
C PRO A 117 -15.23 19.89 13.37
N ASP A 118 -16.44 19.63 12.87
CA ASP A 118 -17.49 18.97 13.67
C ASP A 118 -17.11 17.51 13.99
N GLU A 119 -17.97 16.80 14.71
CA GLU A 119 -17.79 15.40 15.08
C GLU A 119 -17.60 14.48 13.88
N ARG A 120 -18.01 14.90 12.67
CA ARG A 120 -17.86 14.19 11.40
C ARG A 120 -16.54 14.50 10.72
N GLY A 121 -15.74 15.42 11.24
CA GLY A 121 -14.58 15.96 10.55
C GLY A 121 -14.92 16.96 9.44
N ALA A 122 -16.17 17.42 9.36
CA ALA A 122 -16.62 18.40 8.36
C ALA A 122 -16.25 19.82 8.79
N PHE A 123 -15.76 20.62 7.85
CA PHE A 123 -15.48 22.04 8.05
C PHE A 123 -15.52 22.81 6.73
N ARG A 124 -15.72 24.12 6.83
CA ARG A 124 -15.70 25.05 5.69
C ARG A 124 -14.48 25.95 5.71
N ALA A 125 -13.88 26.16 4.53
CA ALA A 125 -12.74 27.07 4.38
C ALA A 125 -12.67 27.67 2.96
N GLY A 126 -11.79 28.64 2.78
CA GLY A 126 -11.59 29.38 1.54
C GLY A 126 -12.39 30.68 1.46
N GLY A 127 -12.67 31.12 0.26
CA GLY A 127 -13.40 32.36 -0.07
C GLY A 127 -14.89 32.14 -0.33
N ASP A 128 -15.42 32.82 -1.36
CA ASP A 128 -16.85 32.80 -1.74
C ASP A 128 -17.05 32.23 -3.17
N GLY A 129 -16.02 31.69 -3.78
CA GLY A 129 -16.05 31.17 -5.14
C GLY A 129 -16.62 29.74 -5.25
N PRO A 130 -16.42 29.08 -6.40
CA PRO A 130 -16.87 27.71 -6.64
C PRO A 130 -16.47 26.73 -5.54
N VAL A 131 -17.37 25.79 -5.25
CA VAL A 131 -17.18 24.80 -4.17
C VAL A 131 -16.44 23.56 -4.68
N THR A 132 -15.53 23.09 -3.85
CA THR A 132 -14.93 21.75 -3.96
C THR A 132 -15.16 21.00 -2.66
N LYS A 133 -15.77 19.81 -2.71
CA LYS A 133 -15.94 18.94 -1.55
C LYS A 133 -15.00 17.75 -1.66
N LEU A 134 -14.28 17.49 -0.60
CA LEU A 134 -13.31 16.40 -0.54
C LEU A 134 -13.62 15.47 0.64
N VAL A 135 -13.21 14.21 0.51
CA VAL A 135 -12.89 13.33 1.64
C VAL A 135 -11.38 13.21 1.67
N CYS A 136 -10.75 13.75 2.71
CA CYS A 136 -9.30 13.65 2.91
C CYS A 136 -9.04 12.74 4.11
N GLY A 137 -8.09 11.81 3.99
CA GLY A 137 -7.81 10.92 5.10
C GLY A 137 -6.38 10.41 5.14
N GLY A 138 -5.98 9.96 6.33
CA GLY A 138 -4.72 9.26 6.56
C GLY A 138 -4.95 7.79 6.88
N MET A 139 -4.09 6.96 6.35
CA MET A 139 -4.08 5.52 6.54
C MET A 139 -2.85 5.13 7.35
N GLN A 140 -3.05 4.51 8.49
CA GLN A 140 -1.99 3.91 9.30
C GLN A 140 -2.07 2.41 9.16
N PHE A 141 -1.10 1.82 8.51
CA PHE A 141 -1.01 0.37 8.37
C PHE A 141 -0.40 -0.29 9.60
N GLU A 142 -0.71 -1.56 9.79
CA GLU A 142 0.05 -2.39 10.70
C GLU A 142 1.47 -2.55 10.15
N ASN A 143 2.49 -2.27 10.99
CA ASN A 143 3.88 -2.46 10.60
C ASN A 143 4.10 -3.93 10.21
N GLY A 144 4.80 -4.17 9.11
CA GLY A 144 5.11 -5.52 8.68
C GLY A 144 5.05 -5.69 7.16
N PRO A 145 4.35 -6.71 6.64
CA PRO A 145 4.32 -7.00 5.20
C PRO A 145 3.87 -5.82 4.34
N THR A 146 2.93 -5.01 4.83
CA THR A 146 2.42 -3.82 4.13
C THR A 146 3.51 -2.78 3.85
N ASP A 147 4.50 -2.63 4.74
CA ASP A 147 5.63 -1.70 4.53
C ASP A 147 6.43 -2.06 3.27
N SER A 148 6.50 -3.35 2.95
CA SER A 148 7.17 -3.85 1.75
C SER A 148 6.42 -3.47 0.49
N LEU A 149 5.10 -3.57 0.51
CA LEU A 149 4.25 -3.15 -0.59
C LEU A 149 4.32 -1.63 -0.77
N LEU A 150 4.15 -0.86 0.31
CA LEU A 150 4.24 0.60 0.26
C LEU A 150 5.57 1.10 -0.31
N ALA A 151 6.68 0.40 -0.02
CA ALA A 151 8.00 0.77 -0.53
C ALA A 151 8.13 0.65 -2.06
N VAL A 152 7.30 -0.16 -2.70
CA VAL A 152 7.36 -0.41 -4.15
C VAL A 152 6.24 0.29 -4.94
N LEU A 153 5.25 0.88 -4.25
CA LEU A 153 4.22 1.68 -4.90
C LEU A 153 4.79 3.00 -5.44
N PRO A 154 4.19 3.58 -6.48
CA PRO A 154 4.57 4.87 -7.02
C PRO A 154 4.33 5.99 -5.99
N PRO A 155 4.88 7.19 -6.19
CA PRO A 155 4.61 8.33 -5.31
C PRO A 155 3.14 8.77 -5.31
N LEU A 156 2.38 8.41 -6.36
CA LEU A 156 0.97 8.73 -6.51
C LEU A 156 0.25 7.59 -7.24
N ILE A 157 -0.89 7.16 -6.72
CA ILE A 157 -1.87 6.32 -7.42
C ILE A 157 -3.09 7.20 -7.68
N HIS A 158 -3.52 7.30 -8.95
CA HIS A 158 -4.69 8.05 -9.37
C HIS A 158 -5.69 7.11 -10.04
N VAL A 159 -6.87 6.97 -9.44
CA VAL A 159 -8.01 6.23 -9.99
C VAL A 159 -9.03 7.25 -10.47
N LYS A 160 -9.25 7.33 -11.79
CA LYS A 160 -10.18 8.27 -12.41
C LYS A 160 -11.62 7.85 -12.19
N GLY A 161 -12.45 8.81 -11.81
CA GLY A 161 -13.86 8.57 -11.50
C GLY A 161 -14.79 8.48 -12.71
N LYS A 162 -14.48 9.19 -13.81
CA LYS A 162 -15.40 9.37 -14.93
C LYS A 162 -15.13 8.56 -16.19
N ASP A 163 -13.87 8.18 -16.46
CA ASP A 163 -13.43 7.71 -17.79
C ASP A 163 -12.94 6.26 -17.83
N GLY A 164 -13.27 5.39 -16.85
CA GLY A 164 -12.74 4.04 -16.83
C GLY A 164 -13.65 2.99 -16.23
N ASP A 165 -13.36 1.72 -16.57
CA ASP A 165 -14.04 0.51 -16.03
C ASP A 165 -13.89 0.37 -14.50
N ALA A 166 -12.92 1.03 -13.89
CA ALA A 166 -12.69 1.08 -12.44
C ALA A 166 -13.79 1.85 -11.68
N ALA A 167 -14.56 2.66 -12.37
CA ALA A 167 -15.50 3.59 -11.77
C ALA A 167 -16.68 3.00 -10.97
N PRO A 168 -17.29 1.82 -11.28
CA PRO A 168 -18.45 1.33 -10.53
C PRO A 168 -18.16 0.99 -9.07
N TRP A 169 -17.07 0.25 -8.81
CA TRP A 169 -16.69 -0.12 -7.45
C TRP A 169 -16.28 1.09 -6.60
N LEU A 170 -15.56 2.04 -7.22
CA LEU A 170 -15.12 3.26 -6.54
C LEU A 170 -16.35 4.11 -6.14
N ARG A 171 -17.25 4.36 -7.07
CA ARG A 171 -18.49 5.12 -6.80
C ARG A 171 -19.33 4.47 -5.70
N ALA A 172 -19.51 3.14 -5.75
CA ALA A 172 -20.30 2.42 -4.74
C ALA A 172 -19.65 2.53 -3.35
N THR A 173 -18.33 2.34 -3.27
CA THR A 173 -17.60 2.40 -1.99
C THR A 173 -17.58 3.81 -1.42
N VAL A 174 -17.36 4.83 -2.27
CA VAL A 174 -17.39 6.25 -1.84
C VAL A 174 -18.78 6.64 -1.38
N ALA A 175 -19.84 6.28 -2.11
CA ALA A 175 -21.21 6.54 -1.71
C ALA A 175 -21.53 5.92 -0.34
N HIS A 176 -21.07 4.69 -0.10
CA HIS A 176 -21.25 4.00 1.17
C HIS A 176 -20.49 4.67 2.32
N ILE A 177 -19.27 5.16 2.08
CA ILE A 177 -18.52 5.96 3.06
C ILE A 177 -19.30 7.23 3.42
N LEU A 178 -19.77 7.97 2.42
CA LEU A 178 -20.52 9.22 2.66
C LEU A 178 -21.80 8.97 3.42
N GLU A 179 -22.58 7.95 3.05
CA GLU A 179 -23.79 7.54 3.76
C GLU A 179 -23.51 7.19 5.22
N GLU A 180 -22.46 6.39 5.47
CA GLU A 180 -22.08 5.98 6.83
C GLU A 180 -21.65 7.18 7.69
N LEU A 181 -20.96 8.15 7.08
CA LEU A 181 -20.56 9.41 7.73
C LEU A 181 -21.75 10.34 8.01
N GLU A 182 -22.78 10.31 7.18
CA GLU A 182 -24.02 11.09 7.41
C GLU A 182 -24.89 10.50 8.53
N LEU A 183 -25.00 9.18 8.60
CA LEU A 183 -25.92 8.49 9.50
C LEU A 183 -25.44 8.36 10.96
N HIS A 184 -24.16 8.58 11.23
CA HIS A 184 -23.57 8.56 12.59
C HIS A 184 -23.98 7.37 13.43
N ARG A 185 -23.96 6.18 12.86
CA ARG A 185 -24.32 4.94 13.56
C ARG A 185 -23.23 4.52 14.55
N PRO A 186 -23.55 3.84 15.65
CA PRO A 186 -22.52 3.20 16.47
C PRO A 186 -21.64 2.29 15.62
N GLY A 187 -20.32 2.51 15.63
CA GLY A 187 -19.38 1.73 14.83
C GLY A 187 -19.01 2.33 13.46
N THR A 188 -19.48 3.52 13.09
CA THR A 188 -19.13 4.24 11.85
C THR A 188 -17.62 4.26 11.60
N GLU A 189 -16.78 4.55 12.61
CA GLU A 189 -15.30 4.55 12.44
C GLU A 189 -14.79 3.16 11.98
N ALA A 190 -15.36 2.08 12.52
CA ALA A 190 -14.95 0.73 12.13
C ALA A 190 -15.36 0.40 10.68
N VAL A 191 -16.57 0.79 10.28
CA VAL A 191 -17.08 0.58 8.91
C VAL A 191 -16.24 1.40 7.91
N VAL A 192 -16.05 2.70 8.15
CA VAL A 192 -15.25 3.58 7.29
C VAL A 192 -13.81 3.08 7.16
N THR A 193 -13.20 2.61 8.26
CA THR A 193 -11.85 2.02 8.19
C THR A 193 -11.81 0.79 7.28
N ARG A 194 -12.81 -0.09 7.32
CA ARG A 194 -12.87 -1.26 6.42
C ARG A 194 -13.16 -0.90 4.97
N LEU A 195 -13.98 0.11 4.73
CA LEU A 195 -14.18 0.64 3.37
C LEU A 195 -12.91 1.30 2.82
N ALA A 196 -12.13 1.97 3.66
CA ALA A 196 -10.82 2.52 3.29
C ALA A 196 -9.79 1.41 2.97
N ASP A 197 -9.80 0.26 3.70
CA ASP A 197 -9.02 -0.93 3.33
C ASP A 197 -9.37 -1.38 1.90
N ILE A 198 -10.66 -1.50 1.60
CA ILE A 198 -11.15 -1.91 0.28
C ILE A 198 -10.71 -0.91 -0.79
N LEU A 199 -10.88 0.39 -0.56
CA LEU A 199 -10.46 1.43 -1.50
C LEU A 199 -8.96 1.34 -1.80
N PHE A 200 -8.13 1.18 -0.77
CA PHE A 200 -6.69 1.07 -0.96
C PHE A 200 -6.30 -0.19 -1.75
N ILE A 201 -6.88 -1.35 -1.40
CA ILE A 201 -6.66 -2.61 -2.13
C ILE A 201 -7.05 -2.46 -3.60
N GLN A 202 -8.20 -1.88 -3.87
CA GLN A 202 -8.69 -1.70 -5.24
C GLN A 202 -7.85 -0.67 -6.02
N ALA A 203 -7.40 0.41 -5.38
CA ALA A 203 -6.48 1.36 -6.01
C ALA A 203 -5.15 0.70 -6.40
N VAL A 204 -4.60 -0.12 -5.49
CA VAL A 204 -3.39 -0.89 -5.78
C VAL A 204 -3.63 -1.86 -6.94
N ARG A 205 -4.76 -2.58 -6.96
CA ARG A 205 -5.12 -3.50 -8.07
C ARG A 205 -5.23 -2.75 -9.39
N SER A 206 -5.99 -1.68 -9.45
CA SER A 206 -6.15 -0.85 -10.65
C SER A 206 -4.80 -0.34 -11.16
N TYR A 207 -3.96 0.15 -10.24
CA TYR A 207 -2.61 0.59 -10.61
C TYR A 207 -1.79 -0.54 -11.26
N PHE A 208 -1.86 -1.77 -10.74
CA PHE A 208 -1.15 -2.91 -11.30
C PHE A 208 -1.71 -3.35 -12.65
N GLU A 209 -3.03 -3.28 -12.84
CA GLU A 209 -3.71 -3.61 -14.10
C GLU A 209 -3.38 -2.57 -15.18
N ASP A 210 -3.50 -1.28 -14.88
CA ASP A 210 -3.24 -0.17 -15.80
C ASP A 210 -1.77 -0.08 -16.21
N HIS A 211 -0.86 -0.45 -15.31
CA HIS A 211 0.59 -0.39 -15.55
C HIS A 211 1.20 -1.76 -15.82
N ALA A 212 0.37 -2.72 -16.23
CA ALA A 212 0.84 -4.06 -16.60
C ALA A 212 1.96 -4.05 -17.66
N ALA A 213 2.12 -2.98 -18.44
CA ALA A 213 3.17 -2.80 -19.45
C ALA A 213 4.41 -2.02 -18.95
N ALA A 214 4.50 -1.65 -17.66
CA ALA A 214 5.63 -0.87 -17.15
C ALA A 214 6.98 -1.60 -17.30
N ASP A 215 7.98 -0.91 -17.85
CA ASP A 215 9.30 -1.48 -18.15
C ASP A 215 10.31 -1.34 -17.00
N SER A 216 9.95 -0.69 -15.91
CA SER A 216 10.84 -0.46 -14.78
C SER A 216 10.14 -0.62 -13.42
N GLY A 217 10.93 -0.80 -12.37
CA GLY A 217 10.46 -0.91 -11.01
C GLY A 217 9.92 -2.30 -10.66
N TRP A 218 9.20 -2.38 -9.55
CA TRP A 218 8.76 -3.65 -8.97
C TRP A 218 7.77 -4.44 -9.87
N LEU A 219 6.95 -3.74 -10.67
CA LEU A 219 6.08 -4.39 -11.67
C LEU A 219 6.91 -5.09 -12.75
N ALA A 220 7.95 -4.43 -13.24
CA ALA A 220 8.89 -5.05 -14.17
C ALA A 220 9.61 -6.24 -13.52
N ALA A 221 9.95 -6.14 -12.22
CA ALA A 221 10.53 -7.27 -11.48
C ALA A 221 9.60 -8.49 -11.46
N LEU A 222 8.30 -8.29 -11.23
CA LEU A 222 7.32 -9.39 -11.25
C LEU A 222 7.13 -10.02 -12.64
N ARG A 223 7.42 -9.30 -13.70
CA ARG A 223 7.28 -9.80 -15.08
C ARG A 223 8.56 -10.39 -15.62
N ASP A 224 9.66 -10.09 -14.97
CA ASP A 224 10.96 -10.64 -15.33
C ASP A 224 10.97 -12.15 -15.12
N GLN A 225 11.37 -12.88 -16.16
CA GLN A 225 11.34 -14.36 -16.18
C GLN A 225 12.22 -15.02 -15.12
N HIS A 226 13.17 -14.28 -14.53
CA HIS A 226 14.08 -14.78 -13.50
C HIS A 226 13.85 -14.12 -12.14
N ILE A 227 13.69 -12.79 -12.12
CA ILE A 227 13.56 -12.03 -10.87
C ILE A 227 12.18 -12.24 -10.24
N GLY A 228 11.13 -12.32 -11.04
CA GLY A 228 9.79 -12.58 -10.53
C GLY A 228 9.68 -13.92 -9.78
N PRO A 229 10.09 -15.06 -10.37
CA PRO A 229 10.18 -16.33 -9.64
C PRO A 229 11.08 -16.28 -8.42
N ALA A 230 12.21 -15.53 -8.45
CA ALA A 230 13.05 -15.37 -7.29
C ALA A 230 12.33 -14.63 -6.14
N VAL A 231 11.63 -13.53 -6.44
CA VAL A 231 10.81 -12.81 -5.47
C VAL A 231 9.75 -13.73 -4.87
N ALA A 232 9.04 -14.50 -5.70
CA ALA A 232 8.03 -15.46 -5.24
C ALA A 232 8.62 -16.53 -4.31
N LEU A 233 9.78 -17.09 -4.66
CA LEU A 233 10.47 -18.07 -3.81
C LEU A 233 10.88 -17.50 -2.47
N LEU A 234 11.42 -16.28 -2.44
CA LEU A 234 11.79 -15.59 -1.20
C LEU A 234 10.56 -15.32 -0.31
N HIS A 235 9.40 -14.99 -0.91
CA HIS A 235 8.15 -14.80 -0.18
C HIS A 235 7.57 -16.09 0.36
N ALA A 236 7.57 -17.16 -0.44
CA ALA A 236 7.05 -18.46 -0.03
C ALA A 236 7.89 -19.11 1.06
N HIS A 237 9.21 -18.91 1.02
CA HIS A 237 10.16 -19.60 1.89
C HIS A 237 11.18 -18.65 2.55
N PRO A 238 10.75 -17.59 3.26
CA PRO A 238 11.68 -16.61 3.83
C PRO A 238 12.62 -17.19 4.89
N HIS A 239 12.24 -18.29 5.53
CA HIS A 239 13.00 -18.97 6.57
C HIS A 239 14.15 -19.82 6.05
N GLU A 240 14.16 -20.20 4.76
CA GLU A 240 15.25 -20.99 4.17
C GLU A 240 16.59 -20.23 4.18
N PRO A 241 17.75 -20.94 4.27
CA PRO A 241 19.07 -20.32 4.36
C PRO A 241 19.54 -19.75 3.00
N TRP A 242 18.77 -18.81 2.47
CA TRP A 242 19.06 -18.17 1.20
C TRP A 242 20.40 -17.42 1.21
N THR A 243 21.17 -17.66 0.17
CA THR A 243 22.31 -16.84 -0.24
C THR A 243 22.04 -16.22 -1.60
N VAL A 244 22.79 -15.19 -2.00
CA VAL A 244 22.68 -14.64 -3.36
C VAL A 244 22.94 -15.71 -4.41
N ALA A 245 23.89 -16.63 -4.13
CA ALA A 245 24.24 -17.71 -5.03
C ALA A 245 23.11 -18.75 -5.15
N SER A 246 22.52 -19.17 -4.01
CA SER A 246 21.40 -20.15 -4.05
C SER A 246 20.16 -19.59 -4.72
N ALA A 247 19.82 -18.31 -4.47
CA ALA A 247 18.70 -17.66 -5.14
C ALA A 247 18.93 -17.53 -6.66
N ALA A 248 20.13 -17.12 -7.06
CA ALA A 248 20.52 -17.03 -8.47
C ALA A 248 20.42 -18.37 -9.18
N HIS A 249 20.96 -19.43 -8.56
CA HIS A 249 20.90 -20.78 -9.11
C HIS A 249 19.48 -21.31 -9.33
N ARG A 250 18.57 -21.02 -8.37
CA ARG A 250 17.15 -21.43 -8.47
C ARG A 250 16.43 -20.83 -9.67
N VAL A 251 16.91 -19.71 -10.19
CA VAL A 251 16.28 -19.00 -11.32
C VAL A 251 17.17 -18.96 -12.56
N GLY A 252 18.22 -19.80 -12.61
CA GLY A 252 19.06 -19.99 -13.78
C GLY A 252 19.97 -18.80 -14.12
N LEU A 253 20.40 -18.01 -13.13
CA LEU A 253 21.29 -16.87 -13.31
C LEU A 253 22.64 -17.08 -12.58
N SER A 254 23.68 -16.41 -13.08
CA SER A 254 24.91 -16.26 -12.30
C SER A 254 24.68 -15.31 -11.11
N ARG A 255 25.50 -15.49 -10.04
CA ARG A 255 25.40 -14.65 -8.83
C ARG A 255 25.46 -13.15 -9.12
N SER A 256 26.37 -12.72 -9.98
CA SER A 256 26.57 -11.30 -10.30
C SER A 256 25.42 -10.75 -11.13
N VAL A 257 24.98 -11.44 -12.18
CA VAL A 257 23.85 -11.04 -13.00
C VAL A 257 22.58 -10.96 -12.18
N PHE A 258 22.31 -11.95 -11.34
CA PHE A 258 21.16 -11.95 -10.43
C PHE A 258 21.17 -10.75 -9.49
N ALA A 259 22.28 -10.50 -8.78
CA ALA A 259 22.37 -9.40 -7.81
C ALA A 259 22.17 -8.04 -8.46
N THR A 260 22.76 -7.80 -9.65
CA THR A 260 22.63 -6.55 -10.39
C THR A 260 21.19 -6.37 -10.89
N ARG A 261 20.62 -7.38 -11.58
CA ARG A 261 19.29 -7.32 -12.16
C ARG A 261 18.21 -7.21 -11.08
N PHE A 262 18.35 -7.96 -9.98
CA PHE A 262 17.45 -7.87 -8.84
C PHE A 262 17.45 -6.45 -8.24
N THR A 263 18.65 -5.87 -8.01
CA THR A 263 18.77 -4.52 -7.44
C THR A 263 18.19 -3.46 -8.37
N GLN A 264 18.40 -3.58 -9.68
CA GLN A 264 17.85 -2.66 -10.68
C GLN A 264 16.31 -2.69 -10.71
N LEU A 265 15.70 -3.88 -10.67
CA LEU A 265 14.26 -4.05 -10.79
C LEU A 265 13.54 -3.87 -9.45
N VAL A 266 14.10 -4.41 -8.34
CA VAL A 266 13.46 -4.36 -7.02
C VAL A 266 13.83 -3.10 -6.23
N GLY A 267 14.92 -2.42 -6.61
CA GLY A 267 15.39 -1.19 -5.95
C GLY A 267 16.28 -1.42 -4.73
N GLU A 268 16.50 -2.68 -4.31
CA GLU A 268 17.38 -3.01 -3.18
C GLU A 268 18.07 -4.38 -3.38
N PRO A 269 19.23 -4.61 -2.74
CA PRO A 269 19.94 -5.89 -2.85
C PRO A 269 19.14 -7.08 -2.31
N PRO A 270 19.29 -8.31 -2.90
CA PRO A 270 18.47 -9.49 -2.56
C PRO A 270 18.46 -9.85 -1.07
N LEU A 271 19.61 -9.83 -0.37
CA LEU A 271 19.66 -10.16 1.06
C LEU A 271 19.09 -9.07 1.96
N ARG A 272 19.08 -7.81 1.51
CA ARG A 272 18.40 -6.74 2.22
C ARG A 272 16.89 -6.92 2.12
N TYR A 273 16.42 -7.23 0.94
CA TYR A 273 15.02 -7.59 0.67
C TYR A 273 14.57 -8.77 1.55
N LEU A 274 15.32 -9.88 1.55
CA LEU A 274 15.05 -11.05 2.39
C LEU A 274 15.02 -10.72 3.88
N THR A 275 15.97 -9.90 4.35
CA THR A 275 16.02 -9.47 5.75
C THR A 275 14.73 -8.75 6.13
N ARG A 276 14.23 -7.87 5.28
CA ARG A 276 12.97 -7.16 5.47
C ARG A 276 11.78 -8.12 5.52
N LEU A 277 11.70 -9.09 4.60
CA LEU A 277 10.66 -10.13 4.61
C LEU A 277 10.67 -10.94 5.93
N ARG A 278 11.83 -11.38 6.37
CA ARG A 278 12.01 -12.14 7.63
C ARG A 278 11.54 -11.34 8.85
N LEU A 279 11.89 -10.06 8.89
CA LEU A 279 11.46 -9.18 9.96
C LEU A 279 9.95 -8.95 9.95
N ASN A 280 9.32 -8.88 8.77
CA ASN A 280 7.87 -8.77 8.65
C ASN A 280 7.15 -10.03 9.15
N VAL A 281 7.66 -11.23 8.84
CA VAL A 281 7.15 -12.49 9.43
C VAL A 281 7.25 -12.45 10.95
N ALA A 282 8.38 -11.97 11.48
CA ALA A 282 8.57 -11.86 12.92
C ALA A 282 7.59 -10.87 13.58
N THR A 283 7.30 -9.71 12.97
CA THR A 283 6.35 -8.73 13.52
C THR A 283 4.94 -9.30 13.61
N THR A 284 4.48 -10.01 12.57
CA THR A 284 3.19 -10.69 12.56
C THR A 284 3.09 -11.69 13.72
N ARG A 285 4.11 -12.54 13.91
CA ARG A 285 4.12 -13.51 15.01
C ARG A 285 4.22 -12.86 16.40
N LEU A 286 5.04 -11.81 16.54
CA LEU A 286 5.17 -11.07 17.81
C LEU A 286 3.83 -10.50 18.29
N ARG A 287 2.92 -10.16 17.37
CA ARG A 287 1.59 -9.63 17.68
C ARG A 287 0.55 -10.73 17.89
N ALA A 288 0.60 -11.77 17.07
CA ALA A 288 -0.43 -12.82 17.03
C ALA A 288 -0.21 -13.91 18.08
N SER A 289 0.99 -14.04 18.66
CA SER A 289 1.31 -15.11 19.60
C SER A 289 2.16 -14.67 20.79
N ASN A 290 2.14 -15.48 21.84
CA ASN A 290 3.03 -15.38 22.99
C ASN A 290 4.27 -16.29 22.86
N ASP A 291 4.60 -16.71 21.64
CA ASP A 291 5.75 -17.58 21.38
C ASP A 291 7.05 -17.01 21.96
N LYS A 292 7.94 -17.89 22.37
CA LYS A 292 9.30 -17.50 22.81
C LYS A 292 10.03 -16.83 21.65
N LEU A 293 10.87 -15.83 21.96
CA LEU A 293 11.66 -15.14 20.94
C LEU A 293 12.54 -16.07 20.11
N SER A 294 12.98 -17.20 20.69
CA SER A 294 13.72 -18.25 19.98
C SER A 294 12.90 -18.90 18.87
N ALA A 295 11.62 -19.22 19.14
CA ALA A 295 10.72 -19.80 18.16
C ALA A 295 10.39 -18.80 17.03
N ILE A 296 10.19 -17.52 17.37
CA ILE A 296 9.95 -16.47 16.39
C ILE A 296 11.20 -16.22 15.52
N ALA A 297 12.38 -16.17 16.12
CA ALA A 297 13.66 -16.02 15.41
C ALA A 297 13.88 -17.17 14.41
N ALA A 298 13.69 -18.41 14.86
CA ALA A 298 13.81 -19.61 14.00
C ALA A 298 12.80 -19.57 12.84
N ALA A 299 11.53 -19.28 13.13
CA ALA A 299 10.49 -19.17 12.12
C ALA A 299 10.71 -18.04 11.10
N ALA A 300 11.43 -16.98 11.50
CA ALA A 300 11.88 -15.91 10.63
C ALA A 300 13.22 -16.22 9.92
N GLY A 301 13.78 -17.42 10.06
CA GLY A 301 15.00 -17.86 9.40
C GLY A 301 16.29 -17.32 9.99
N TYR A 302 16.31 -17.01 11.29
CA TYR A 302 17.53 -16.64 12.01
C TYR A 302 18.09 -17.81 12.80
N GLU A 303 19.38 -18.08 12.65
CA GLU A 303 20.08 -19.15 13.35
C GLU A 303 20.26 -18.86 14.86
N SER A 304 20.26 -17.58 15.25
CA SER A 304 20.37 -17.20 16.66
C SER A 304 19.45 -16.05 17.03
N VAL A 305 18.96 -16.07 18.26
CA VAL A 305 18.14 -15.00 18.84
C VAL A 305 18.92 -13.69 18.89
N ALA A 306 20.23 -13.72 19.11
CA ALA A 306 21.07 -12.53 19.15
C ALA A 306 21.14 -11.83 17.77
N ALA A 307 21.33 -12.60 16.69
CA ALA A 307 21.32 -12.08 15.33
C ALA A 307 19.94 -11.48 14.96
N PHE A 308 18.87 -12.15 15.35
CA PHE A 308 17.50 -11.67 15.19
C PHE A 308 17.28 -10.33 15.91
N ILE A 309 17.59 -10.26 17.22
CA ILE A 309 17.40 -9.02 18.00
C ILE A 309 18.21 -7.87 17.41
N LYS A 310 19.46 -8.11 16.97
CA LYS A 310 20.32 -7.10 16.34
C LYS A 310 19.70 -6.58 15.02
N ALA A 311 19.23 -7.49 14.16
CA ALA A 311 18.57 -7.12 12.90
C ALA A 311 17.26 -6.36 13.14
N PHE A 312 16.44 -6.84 14.06
CA PHE A 312 15.18 -6.23 14.44
C PHE A 312 15.37 -4.81 14.99
N LYS A 313 16.28 -4.63 15.96
CA LYS A 313 16.60 -3.32 16.54
C LYS A 313 17.16 -2.35 15.50
N ARG A 314 17.99 -2.83 14.57
CA ARG A 314 18.52 -2.00 13.47
C ARG A 314 17.40 -1.51 12.54
N HIS A 315 16.40 -2.35 12.28
CA HIS A 315 15.32 -2.05 11.34
C HIS A 315 14.22 -1.21 11.99
N PHE A 316 13.72 -1.62 13.16
CA PHE A 316 12.56 -0.99 13.83
C PHE A 316 12.95 0.02 14.92
N ARG A 317 14.25 0.21 15.20
CA ARG A 317 14.76 1.09 16.26
C ARG A 317 14.28 0.75 17.68
N MET A 318 13.73 -0.46 17.87
CA MET A 318 13.26 -1.00 19.15
C MET A 318 13.54 -2.51 19.21
N THR A 319 13.48 -3.08 20.40
CA THR A 319 13.64 -4.53 20.60
C THR A 319 12.35 -5.28 20.26
N PRO A 320 12.42 -6.60 19.92
CA PRO A 320 11.23 -7.42 19.73
C PRO A 320 10.28 -7.45 20.94
N GLY A 321 10.84 -7.37 22.16
CA GLY A 321 10.04 -7.32 23.38
C GLY A 321 9.28 -6.01 23.57
N GLU A 322 9.87 -4.87 23.23
CA GLU A 322 9.21 -3.56 23.22
C GLU A 322 8.12 -3.52 22.16
N TYR A 323 8.40 -4.06 20.97
CA TYR A 323 7.43 -4.17 19.88
C TYR A 323 6.20 -5.00 20.29
N ARG A 324 6.40 -6.16 20.92
CA ARG A 324 5.30 -7.01 21.45
C ARG A 324 4.44 -6.28 22.46
N ARG A 325 5.02 -5.46 23.33
CA ARG A 325 4.28 -4.67 24.34
C ARG A 325 3.57 -3.43 23.77
N GLY A 326 3.62 -3.19 22.46
CA GLY A 326 2.97 -2.05 21.82
C GLY A 326 3.64 -0.69 22.09
N ARG A 327 4.85 -0.67 22.63
CA ARG A 327 5.64 0.57 22.75
C ARG A 327 6.21 0.95 21.39
N GLN A 328 5.60 1.94 20.75
CA GLN A 328 6.20 2.58 19.56
C GLN A 328 7.45 3.37 19.98
N PRO A 329 8.47 3.49 19.10
CA PRO A 329 9.55 4.44 19.32
C PRO A 329 8.95 5.84 19.42
N SER A 330 9.38 6.56 20.43
CA SER A 330 9.08 7.99 20.64
C SER A 330 9.62 8.78 19.43
N GLY A 331 8.78 8.97 18.42
CA GLY A 331 9.14 9.62 17.16
C GLY A 331 7.97 9.87 16.22
N SER A 332 6.77 9.42 16.56
CA SER A 332 5.56 9.71 15.79
C SER A 332 4.47 10.22 16.73
N ALA A 333 4.68 11.45 17.22
CA ALA A 333 3.64 12.18 17.92
C ALA A 333 2.61 12.70 16.90
N TYR A 334 1.65 11.85 16.53
CA TYR A 334 0.33 12.28 16.13
C TYR A 334 -0.66 11.75 17.17
N THR A 335 -0.59 12.31 18.37
CA THR A 335 -1.71 12.28 19.30
C THR A 335 -2.64 13.40 18.85
N ALA A 336 -3.76 13.04 18.23
CA ALA A 336 -4.94 13.87 18.29
C ALA A 336 -5.27 14.01 19.80
N GLN A 337 -4.98 15.14 20.36
CA GLN A 337 -5.66 15.56 21.58
C GLN A 337 -7.10 15.87 21.17
N THR A 338 -8.00 15.08 21.74
CA THR A 338 -9.43 15.37 21.84
C THR A 338 -9.68 16.79 22.27
#